data_4513c9ed191878697a9bcffd961f8992
#
_entry.id   4513c9ed191878697a9bcffd961f8992
#
_cell.length_a   1.000
_cell.length_b   1.000
_cell.length_c   1.000
_cell.angle_alpha   90.00
_cell.angle_beta   90.00
_cell.angle_gamma   90.00
#
_symmetry.space_group_name_H-M   'P 1'
#
loop_
_entity.id
_entity.type
_entity.pdbx_description
1 polymer ?
#
loop_
_entity_poly.entity_id
_entity_poly.type
_entity_poly.pdbx_seq_one_letter_code
_entity_poly.pdbx_strand_id
1 'polypeptide(L)'
;GFLNQFQFVRSAGSYTATGLDFLINKKFNRISSWLTYSYADNTYAFNDLVPSAFPNNLDIRHSIAFASSFTHERFEASAGLKWHTGKPFTKPVETDPITGNTINYEAPNSSRLEDYMRVDLSVKYNFPLSTRINAQIGASVWNLLDNNNIIDQYYRINDSNEVQVFQQKALGI
;
A
#
# COMPACT_ATOMS: atom_id res chain seq x y z
N GLY A 1 16.18 29.54 7.97
CA GLY A 1 16.99 28.65 7.22
C GLY A 1 16.50 27.22 7.21
N PHE A 2 16.03 26.77 6.05
CA PHE A 2 15.53 25.39 5.83
C PHE A 2 16.64 24.31 5.73
N LEU A 3 17.90 24.65 5.97
CA LEU A 3 19.04 23.77 5.65
C LEU A 3 19.50 22.86 6.79
N ASN A 4 18.92 22.94 7.99
CA ASN A 4 19.37 22.16 9.15
C ASN A 4 18.54 20.93 9.47
N GLN A 5 17.55 20.54 8.64
CA GLN A 5 16.66 19.39 8.93
C GLN A 5 17.12 18.07 8.35
N PHE A 6 18.15 18.04 7.49
CA PHE A 6 18.67 16.82 6.90
C PHE A 6 20.18 16.68 7.18
N GLN A 7 20.51 15.82 8.13
CA GLN A 7 21.89 15.34 8.26
C GLN A 7 22.09 14.12 7.35
N PHE A 8 22.96 14.25 6.38
CA PHE A 8 23.43 13.10 5.60
C PHE A 8 24.54 12.40 6.39
N VAL A 9 24.22 11.27 7.00
CA VAL A 9 25.21 10.41 7.64
C VAL A 9 25.56 9.29 6.66
N ARG A 10 26.85 9.09 6.41
CA ARG A 10 27.34 7.97 5.63
C ARG A 10 27.52 6.78 6.57
N SER A 11 26.69 5.76 6.44
CA SER A 11 26.82 4.50 7.17
C SER A 11 26.90 3.35 6.20
N ALA A 12 27.74 2.36 6.52
CA ALA A 12 27.79 1.10 5.79
C ALA A 12 26.82 0.12 6.42
N GLY A 13 26.01 -0.51 5.58
CA GLY A 13 25.00 -1.47 6.03
C GLY A 13 24.72 -2.54 5.00
N SER A 14 23.87 -3.48 5.36
CA SER A 14 23.37 -4.54 4.50
C SER A 14 21.85 -4.45 4.39
N TYR A 15 21.34 -5.03 3.32
CA TYR A 15 19.92 -5.22 3.05
C TYR A 15 19.65 -6.69 2.81
N THR A 16 18.69 -7.24 3.52
CA THR A 16 18.25 -8.63 3.37
C THR A 16 16.78 -8.63 2.97
N ALA A 17 16.46 -9.36 1.90
CA ALA A 17 15.11 -9.61 1.46
C ALA A 17 14.87 -11.11 1.39
N THR A 18 13.84 -11.59 2.07
CA THR A 18 13.40 -12.99 2.03
C THR A 18 11.91 -13.03 1.78
N GLY A 19 11.45 -13.93 0.93
CA GLY A 19 10.02 -13.98 0.61
C GLY A 19 9.58 -15.30 0.02
N LEU A 20 8.25 -15.42 -0.11
CA LEU A 20 7.58 -16.56 -0.68
C LEU A 20 6.32 -16.07 -1.42
N ASP A 21 6.15 -16.53 -2.64
CA ASP A 21 5.01 -16.18 -3.48
C ASP A 21 4.22 -17.43 -3.88
N PHE A 22 2.89 -17.31 -3.80
CA PHE A 22 1.95 -18.30 -4.31
C PHE A 22 1.07 -17.67 -5.38
N LEU A 23 0.87 -18.38 -6.47
CA LEU A 23 -0.08 -18.04 -7.53
C LEU A 23 -0.99 -19.23 -7.81
N ILE A 24 -2.29 -18.99 -7.73
CA ILE A 24 -3.32 -19.95 -8.16
C ILE A 24 -4.13 -19.31 -9.28
N ASN A 25 -4.23 -19.99 -10.40
CA ASN A 25 -5.08 -19.60 -11.52
C ASN A 25 -6.04 -20.74 -11.84
N LYS A 26 -7.33 -20.46 -11.88
CA LYS A 26 -8.37 -21.45 -12.15
C LYS A 26 -9.37 -20.89 -13.15
N LYS A 27 -9.56 -21.63 -14.24
CA LYS A 27 -10.67 -21.40 -15.17
C LYS A 27 -11.66 -22.57 -15.08
N PHE A 28 -12.90 -22.25 -14.83
CA PHE A 28 -13.97 -23.22 -14.75
C PHE A 28 -15.22 -22.66 -15.44
N ASN A 29 -15.60 -23.29 -16.56
CA ASN A 29 -16.73 -22.85 -17.35
C ASN A 29 -16.62 -21.37 -17.77
N ARG A 30 -17.51 -20.55 -17.23
CA ARG A 30 -17.67 -19.10 -17.47
C ARG A 30 -16.92 -18.24 -16.47
N ILE A 31 -16.28 -18.84 -15.47
CA ILE A 31 -15.55 -18.16 -14.42
C ILE A 31 -14.05 -18.34 -14.64
N SER A 32 -13.32 -17.25 -14.59
CA SER A 32 -11.86 -17.24 -14.54
C SER A 32 -11.43 -16.48 -13.30
N SER A 33 -10.63 -17.13 -12.46
CA SER A 33 -10.19 -16.55 -11.19
C SER A 33 -8.69 -16.75 -11.01
N TRP A 34 -8.03 -15.79 -10.38
CA TRP A 34 -6.66 -15.91 -9.93
C TRP A 34 -6.51 -15.32 -8.52
N LEU A 35 -5.61 -15.91 -7.78
CA LEU A 35 -5.24 -15.51 -6.44
C LEU A 35 -3.73 -15.47 -6.34
N THR A 36 -3.18 -14.38 -5.83
CA THR A 36 -1.79 -14.32 -5.40
C THR A 36 -1.72 -14.06 -3.90
N TYR A 37 -0.75 -14.69 -3.26
CA TYR A 37 -0.34 -14.37 -1.91
C TYR A 37 1.17 -14.24 -1.90
N SER A 38 1.68 -13.15 -1.32
CA SER A 38 3.10 -12.92 -1.12
C SER A 38 3.39 -12.67 0.35
N TYR A 39 4.43 -13.31 0.84
CA TYR A 39 5.10 -12.98 2.10
C TYR A 39 6.47 -12.42 1.81
N ALA A 40 6.83 -11.30 2.41
CA ALA A 40 8.15 -10.71 2.29
C ALA A 40 8.64 -10.18 3.64
N ASP A 41 9.93 -10.41 3.91
CA ASP A 41 10.67 -9.83 5.03
C ASP A 41 11.85 -9.04 4.46
N ASN A 42 11.80 -7.73 4.64
CA ASN A 42 12.79 -6.80 4.10
C ASN A 42 13.41 -6.02 5.25
N THR A 43 14.68 -6.29 5.55
CA THR A 43 15.37 -5.72 6.71
C THR A 43 16.65 -5.00 6.29
N TYR A 44 16.83 -3.79 6.82
CA TYR A 44 18.12 -3.08 6.84
C TYR A 44 18.91 -3.45 8.10
N ALA A 45 20.23 -3.54 7.96
CA ALA A 45 21.15 -3.64 9.08
C ALA A 45 22.30 -2.64 8.90
N PHE A 46 22.47 -1.75 9.89
CA PHE A 46 23.52 -0.72 9.93
C PHE A 46 24.22 -0.79 11.28
N ASN A 47 25.55 -0.99 11.27
CA ASN A 47 26.31 -1.18 12.51
C ASN A 47 26.32 0.06 13.42
N ASP A 48 26.17 1.26 12.81
CA ASP A 48 26.27 2.55 13.50
C ASP A 48 24.92 3.09 13.99
N LEU A 49 23.83 2.32 13.82
CA LEU A 49 22.47 2.71 14.25
C LEU A 49 21.97 1.88 15.43
N VAL A 50 21.03 2.45 16.17
CA VAL A 50 20.33 1.76 17.27
C VAL A 50 18.81 1.91 17.04
N PRO A 51 18.09 0.82 16.86
CA PRO A 51 18.56 -0.58 16.70
C PRO A 51 19.39 -0.74 15.41
N SER A 52 20.34 -1.67 15.42
CA SER A 52 21.19 -1.92 14.25
C SER A 52 20.43 -2.60 13.09
N ALA A 53 19.31 -3.24 13.37
CA ALA A 53 18.47 -3.88 12.36
C ALA A 53 17.01 -3.40 12.50
N PHE A 54 16.38 -3.04 11.39
CA PHE A 54 15.00 -2.56 11.34
C PHE A 54 14.36 -2.81 9.97
N PRO A 55 13.02 -2.85 9.88
CA PRO A 55 12.32 -3.06 8.62
C PRO A 55 12.65 -1.99 7.58
N ASN A 56 12.75 -2.40 6.32
CA ASN A 56 12.82 -1.46 5.20
C ASN A 56 11.51 -0.68 5.07
N ASN A 57 11.55 0.55 4.53
CA ASN A 57 10.37 1.39 4.28
C ASN A 57 9.32 0.74 3.37
N LEU A 58 9.70 -0.27 2.59
CA LEU A 58 8.81 -1.01 1.69
C LEU A 58 8.52 -2.44 2.19
N ASP A 59 8.77 -2.72 3.48
CA ASP A 59 8.52 -4.03 4.07
C ASP A 59 7.01 -4.26 4.26
N ILE A 60 6.36 -4.69 3.18
CA ILE A 60 4.98 -5.18 3.21
C ILE A 60 5.03 -6.68 3.49
N ARG A 61 4.71 -7.07 4.73
CA ARG A 61 4.85 -8.46 5.20
C ARG A 61 3.97 -9.45 4.46
N HIS A 62 2.72 -9.09 4.28
CA HIS A 62 1.74 -9.95 3.63
C HIS A 62 1.00 -9.15 2.57
N SER A 63 0.80 -9.73 1.41
CA SER A 63 -0.08 -9.17 0.40
C SER A 63 -0.92 -10.26 -0.27
N ILE A 64 -2.17 -9.93 -0.53
CA ILE A 64 -3.14 -10.76 -1.24
C ILE A 64 -3.70 -9.94 -2.39
N ALA A 65 -3.74 -10.55 -3.58
CA ALA A 65 -4.55 -10.02 -4.66
C ALA A 65 -5.40 -11.16 -5.24
N PHE A 66 -6.68 -10.89 -5.37
CA PHE A 66 -7.65 -11.82 -5.95
C PHE A 66 -8.43 -11.11 -7.04
N ALA A 67 -8.67 -11.79 -8.15
CA ALA A 67 -9.62 -11.33 -9.14
C ALA A 67 -10.41 -12.52 -9.71
N SER A 68 -11.67 -12.25 -10.04
CA SER A 68 -12.55 -13.20 -10.68
C SER A 68 -13.37 -12.51 -11.75
N SER A 69 -13.53 -13.14 -12.89
CA SER A 69 -14.39 -12.70 -13.97
C SER A 69 -15.39 -13.80 -14.32
N PHE A 70 -16.62 -13.39 -14.56
CA PHE A 70 -17.70 -14.20 -15.08
C PHE A 70 -18.08 -13.69 -16.47
N THR A 71 -18.08 -14.59 -17.47
CA THR A 71 -18.45 -14.24 -18.84
C THR A 71 -19.60 -15.11 -19.30
N HIS A 72 -20.67 -14.50 -19.73
CA HIS A 72 -21.83 -15.18 -20.29
C HIS A 72 -22.35 -14.43 -21.52
N GLU A 73 -22.19 -15.05 -22.69
CA GLU A 73 -22.58 -14.45 -23.98
C GLU A 73 -21.97 -13.05 -24.18
N ARG A 74 -22.79 -12.02 -24.01
CA ARG A 74 -22.43 -10.61 -24.20
C ARG A 74 -22.12 -9.88 -22.90
N PHE A 75 -22.34 -10.56 -21.77
CA PHE A 75 -22.17 -10.00 -20.43
C PHE A 75 -20.87 -10.47 -19.80
N GLU A 76 -20.15 -9.54 -19.21
CA GLU A 76 -18.96 -9.79 -18.39
C GLU A 76 -19.10 -9.02 -17.09
N ALA A 77 -18.90 -9.71 -15.95
CA ALA A 77 -18.79 -9.11 -14.64
C ALA A 77 -17.45 -9.52 -14.01
N SER A 78 -16.80 -8.59 -13.33
CA SER A 78 -15.52 -8.87 -12.67
C SER A 78 -15.48 -8.24 -11.29
N ALA A 79 -14.82 -8.94 -10.37
CA ALA A 79 -14.52 -8.47 -9.02
C ALA A 79 -13.02 -8.60 -8.75
N GLY A 80 -12.46 -7.63 -8.04
CA GLY A 80 -11.06 -7.62 -7.61
C GLY A 80 -10.96 -7.26 -6.14
N LEU A 81 -10.04 -7.92 -5.43
CA LEU A 81 -9.63 -7.60 -4.07
C LEU A 81 -8.13 -7.40 -4.04
N LYS A 82 -7.68 -6.34 -3.39
CA LYS A 82 -6.28 -6.14 -3.02
C LYS A 82 -6.20 -5.82 -1.54
N TRP A 83 -5.40 -6.60 -0.81
CA TRP A 83 -5.11 -6.38 0.60
C TRP A 83 -3.62 -6.54 0.84
N HIS A 84 -3.07 -5.73 1.71
CA HIS A 84 -1.73 -5.93 2.24
C HIS A 84 -1.56 -5.26 3.60
N THR A 85 -0.61 -5.78 4.39
CA THR A 85 -0.21 -5.18 5.67
C THR A 85 0.36 -3.79 5.47
N GLY A 86 0.19 -2.93 6.46
CA GLY A 86 0.70 -1.56 6.44
C GLY A 86 2.23 -1.51 6.29
N LYS A 87 2.72 -0.49 5.57
CA LYS A 87 4.14 -0.18 5.45
C LYS A 87 4.71 0.28 6.78
N PRO A 88 5.99 -0.01 7.08
CA PRO A 88 6.67 0.57 8.22
C PRO A 88 6.82 2.09 8.09
N PHE A 89 6.78 2.78 9.21
CA PHE A 89 7.12 4.19 9.32
C PHE A 89 7.67 4.49 10.72
N THR A 90 8.28 5.66 10.87
CA THR A 90 8.80 6.14 12.14
C THR A 90 7.87 7.21 12.70
N LYS A 91 7.35 7.00 13.91
CA LYS A 91 6.50 7.99 14.58
C LYS A 91 7.32 8.85 15.54
N PRO A 92 6.86 10.08 15.88
CA PRO A 92 7.41 10.87 16.99
C PRO A 92 7.25 10.12 18.32
N VAL A 93 8.17 10.35 19.25
CA VAL A 93 8.01 9.87 20.64
C VAL A 93 6.78 10.51 21.28
N GLU A 94 6.12 9.78 22.19
CA GLU A 94 4.89 10.27 22.85
C GLU A 94 5.20 11.35 23.91
N THR A 95 6.33 11.20 24.62
CA THR A 95 6.75 12.16 25.65
C THR A 95 7.83 13.07 25.08
N ASP A 96 7.64 14.37 25.19
CA ASP A 96 8.54 15.39 24.66
C ASP A 96 8.88 15.21 23.18
N PRO A 97 7.86 15.20 22.29
CA PRO A 97 8.05 14.93 20.87
C PRO A 97 8.83 16.02 20.14
N ILE A 98 9.10 17.17 20.79
CA ILE A 98 9.81 18.30 20.21
C ILE A 98 10.94 18.75 21.13
N THR A 99 12.14 18.90 20.57
CA THR A 99 13.27 19.57 21.23
C THR A 99 13.74 20.74 20.36
N GLY A 100 13.54 21.95 20.84
CA GLY A 100 13.77 23.14 20.01
C GLY A 100 12.88 23.17 18.78
N ASN A 101 13.47 23.11 17.60
CA ASN A 101 12.77 23.06 16.31
C ASN A 101 12.85 21.68 15.63
N THR A 102 13.11 20.62 16.40
CA THR A 102 13.32 19.27 15.86
C THR A 102 12.33 18.30 16.47
N ILE A 103 11.73 17.45 15.65
CA ILE A 103 10.86 16.34 16.10
C ILE A 103 11.77 15.20 16.57
N ASN A 104 11.51 14.70 17.77
CA ASN A 104 12.12 13.50 18.32
C ASN A 104 11.35 12.28 17.83
N TYR A 105 12.03 11.37 17.18
CA TYR A 105 11.43 10.15 16.60
C TYR A 105 11.79 8.92 17.41
N GLU A 106 10.91 7.93 17.36
CA GLU A 106 11.19 6.57 17.84
C GLU A 106 12.25 5.86 16.96
N ALA A 107 12.51 4.59 17.26
CA ALA A 107 13.39 3.77 16.44
C ALA A 107 12.92 3.74 14.97
N PRO A 108 13.84 3.68 13.99
CA PRO A 108 13.49 3.70 12.58
C PRO A 108 12.50 2.59 12.23
N ASN A 109 11.41 2.94 11.55
CA ASN A 109 10.40 2.02 11.05
C ASN A 109 9.79 1.10 12.12
N SER A 110 9.71 1.58 13.39
CA SER A 110 9.18 0.83 14.53
C SER A 110 7.66 0.67 14.52
N SER A 111 6.97 1.49 13.76
CA SER A 111 5.50 1.49 13.63
C SER A 111 5.08 1.04 12.22
N ARG A 112 3.80 0.68 12.06
CA ARG A 112 3.21 0.34 10.76
C ARG A 112 1.94 1.15 10.53
N LEU A 113 1.72 1.55 9.27
CA LEU A 113 0.45 2.10 8.82
C LEU A 113 -0.66 1.04 8.97
N GLU A 114 -1.90 1.49 8.91
CA GLU A 114 -3.04 0.58 8.78
C GLU A 114 -2.94 -0.26 7.52
N ASP A 115 -3.57 -1.44 7.55
CA ASP A 115 -3.62 -2.34 6.41
C ASP A 115 -4.37 -1.69 5.26
N TYR A 116 -3.86 -1.90 4.06
CA TYR A 116 -4.51 -1.49 2.83
C TYR A 116 -5.54 -2.53 2.42
N MET A 117 -6.76 -2.12 2.10
CA MET A 117 -7.79 -3.00 1.54
C MET A 117 -8.63 -2.26 0.49
N ARG A 118 -8.75 -2.84 -0.70
CA ARG A 118 -9.57 -2.31 -1.78
C ARG A 118 -10.32 -3.42 -2.49
N VAL A 119 -11.60 -3.20 -2.70
CA VAL A 119 -12.48 -4.06 -3.50
C VAL A 119 -13.01 -3.26 -4.69
N ASP A 120 -12.89 -3.82 -5.87
CA ASP A 120 -13.34 -3.22 -7.12
C ASP A 120 -14.35 -4.14 -7.81
N LEU A 121 -15.36 -3.56 -8.45
CA LEU A 121 -16.33 -4.27 -9.28
C LEU A 121 -16.41 -3.63 -10.66
N SER A 122 -16.63 -4.45 -11.67
CA SER A 122 -16.93 -3.95 -13.02
C SER A 122 -17.92 -4.84 -13.74
N VAL A 123 -18.70 -4.24 -14.62
CA VAL A 123 -19.62 -4.92 -15.52
C VAL A 123 -19.49 -4.35 -16.92
N LYS A 124 -19.62 -5.21 -17.94
CA LYS A 124 -19.60 -4.83 -19.35
C LYS A 124 -20.68 -5.60 -20.11
N TYR A 125 -21.25 -4.94 -21.08
CA TYR A 125 -22.19 -5.55 -22.02
C TYR A 125 -21.81 -5.21 -23.45
N ASN A 126 -21.66 -6.25 -24.28
CA ASN A 126 -21.32 -6.14 -25.68
C ASN A 126 -22.58 -6.32 -26.54
N PHE A 127 -22.83 -5.45 -27.51
CA PHE A 127 -23.97 -5.56 -28.38
C PHE A 127 -23.63 -5.12 -29.83
N PRO A 128 -24.19 -5.79 -30.84
CA PRO A 128 -24.03 -5.36 -32.21
C PRO A 128 -24.91 -4.15 -32.50
N LEU A 129 -24.32 -3.08 -33.02
CA LEU A 129 -25.05 -1.94 -33.58
C LEU A 129 -25.42 -2.21 -35.04
N SER A 130 -24.60 -2.96 -35.76
CA SER A 130 -24.84 -3.40 -37.14
C SER A 130 -24.07 -4.68 -37.42
N THR A 131 -24.19 -5.22 -38.63
CA THR A 131 -23.41 -6.41 -39.08
C THR A 131 -21.90 -6.21 -39.10
N ARG A 132 -21.45 -4.93 -39.03
CA ARG A 132 -20.01 -4.56 -39.08
C ARG A 132 -19.53 -3.81 -37.84
N ILE A 133 -20.42 -3.42 -36.94
CA ILE A 133 -20.10 -2.59 -35.79
C ILE A 133 -20.59 -3.25 -34.53
N ASN A 134 -19.64 -3.55 -33.62
CA ASN A 134 -19.94 -3.96 -32.24
C ASN A 134 -19.70 -2.78 -31.31
N ALA A 135 -20.57 -2.59 -30.35
CA ALA A 135 -20.42 -1.61 -29.27
C ALA A 135 -20.34 -2.31 -27.92
N GLN A 136 -19.70 -1.65 -26.97
CA GLN A 136 -19.58 -2.07 -25.59
C GLN A 136 -19.98 -0.92 -24.69
N ILE A 137 -20.77 -1.21 -23.67
CA ILE A 137 -21.04 -0.33 -22.54
C ILE A 137 -20.52 -1.00 -21.27
N GLY A 138 -19.97 -0.22 -20.37
CA GLY A 138 -19.47 -0.75 -19.10
C GLY A 138 -19.53 0.28 -17.99
N ALA A 139 -19.56 -0.22 -16.76
CA ALA A 139 -19.45 0.56 -15.55
C ALA A 139 -18.50 -0.15 -14.57
N SER A 140 -17.79 0.63 -13.76
CA SER A 140 -16.95 0.10 -12.69
C SER A 140 -17.03 0.97 -11.47
N VAL A 141 -16.92 0.32 -10.31
CA VAL A 141 -16.80 0.97 -9.01
C VAL A 141 -15.48 0.52 -8.40
N TRP A 142 -14.65 1.48 -8.01
CA TRP A 142 -13.38 1.26 -7.34
C TRP A 142 -13.52 1.59 -5.87
N ASN A 143 -12.78 0.86 -5.03
CA ASN A 143 -12.83 1.02 -3.58
C ASN A 143 -14.27 0.94 -3.02
N LEU A 144 -15.01 -0.10 -3.42
CA LEU A 144 -16.42 -0.31 -3.09
C LEU A 144 -16.73 -0.19 -1.58
N LEU A 145 -15.75 -0.53 -0.73
CA LEU A 145 -15.88 -0.47 0.73
C LEU A 145 -15.54 0.91 1.32
N ASP A 146 -15.18 1.87 0.49
CA ASP A 146 -14.78 3.24 0.88
C ASP A 146 -13.71 3.28 1.98
N ASN A 147 -12.75 2.35 1.93
CA ASN A 147 -11.66 2.30 2.89
C ASN A 147 -10.72 3.49 2.72
N ASN A 148 -10.36 4.13 3.84
CA ASN A 148 -9.33 5.16 3.89
C ASN A 148 -7.93 4.52 3.84
N ASN A 149 -7.50 4.14 2.65
CA ASN A 149 -6.20 3.50 2.44
C ASN A 149 -5.06 4.51 2.56
N ILE A 150 -4.45 4.59 3.75
CA ILE A 150 -3.30 5.46 4.00
C ILE A 150 -2.05 4.79 3.42
N ILE A 151 -1.36 5.49 2.51
CA ILE A 151 -0.18 4.98 1.81
C ILE A 151 1.11 5.61 2.27
N ASP A 152 1.02 6.75 2.96
CA ASP A 152 2.16 7.43 3.57
C ASP A 152 1.71 8.36 4.70
N GLN A 153 2.63 8.65 5.64
CA GLN A 153 2.41 9.55 6.77
C GLN A 153 3.70 10.27 7.11
N TYR A 154 3.59 11.58 7.33
CA TYR A 154 4.71 12.41 7.77
C TYR A 154 4.27 13.45 8.79
N TYR A 155 5.24 14.05 9.46
CA TYR A 155 5.03 14.95 10.59
C TYR A 155 5.69 16.30 10.35
N ARG A 156 5.08 17.36 10.87
CA ARG A 156 5.65 18.71 10.87
C ARG A 156 5.34 19.39 12.20
N ILE A 157 6.16 20.36 12.58
CA ILE A 157 5.87 21.25 13.69
C ILE A 157 5.03 22.41 13.14
N ASN A 158 3.88 22.67 13.77
CA ASN A 158 3.03 23.82 13.43
C ASN A 158 3.50 25.11 14.14
N ASP A 159 2.86 26.23 13.83
CA ASP A 159 3.19 27.54 14.41
C ASP A 159 2.93 27.60 15.92
N SER A 160 2.14 26.69 16.47
CA SER A 160 1.88 26.55 17.91
C SER A 160 2.89 25.66 18.63
N ASN A 161 3.97 25.22 17.93
CA ASN A 161 5.00 24.30 18.43
C ASN A 161 4.43 22.93 18.82
N GLU A 162 3.48 22.40 18.02
CA GLU A 162 2.90 21.07 18.18
C GLU A 162 3.21 20.20 16.96
N VAL A 163 3.31 18.88 17.18
CA VAL A 163 3.48 17.93 16.07
C VAL A 163 2.16 17.73 15.34
N GLN A 164 2.13 18.11 14.08
CA GLN A 164 0.99 17.88 13.19
C GLN A 164 1.26 16.69 12.26
N VAL A 165 0.26 15.81 12.13
CA VAL A 165 0.28 14.62 11.29
C VAL A 165 -0.32 14.93 9.93
N PHE A 166 0.35 14.49 8.86
CA PHE A 166 -0.14 14.56 7.49
C PHE A 166 -0.18 13.14 6.91
N GLN A 167 -1.33 12.76 6.39
CA GLN A 167 -1.54 11.46 5.80
C GLN A 167 -1.80 11.58 4.30
N GLN A 168 -1.10 10.78 3.52
CA GLN A 168 -1.38 10.60 2.11
C GLN A 168 -2.26 9.37 1.95
N LYS A 169 -3.44 9.56 1.35
CA LYS A 169 -4.36 8.49 1.03
C LYS A 169 -4.17 8.02 -0.41
N ALA A 170 -4.37 6.73 -0.66
CA ALA A 170 -4.54 6.26 -2.03
C ALA A 170 -5.75 6.97 -2.64
N LEU A 171 -5.64 7.34 -3.92
CA LEU A 171 -6.76 7.94 -4.63
C LEU A 171 -7.97 6.98 -4.57
N GLY A 172 -8.94 7.33 -3.74
CA GLY A 172 -10.30 6.82 -3.82
C GLY A 172 -11.06 7.73 -4.78
N ILE A 173 -11.93 7.15 -5.55
CA ILE A 173 -12.89 7.91 -6.37
C ILE A 173 -14.15 8.07 -5.55
#